data_114eef20a2b82b51ecb2b66eb477cad8
#
_entry.id   114eef20a2b82b51ecb2b66eb477cad8
#
_cell.length_a   1.000
_cell.length_b   1.000
_cell.length_c   1.000
_cell.angle_alpha   90.00
_cell.angle_beta   90.00
_cell.angle_gamma   90.00
#
_symmetry.space_group_name_H-M   'P 1'
#
loop_
_entity.id
_entity.type
_entity.pdbx_description
1 polymer ?
#
loop_
_entity_poly.entity_id
_entity_poly.type
_entity_poly.pdbx_seq_one_letter_code
_entity_poly.pdbx_strand_id
1 'polypeptide(L)'
;FRQIQRENCPQCNGSGKIIVEPCGACGSAGQIKQPKTVDFRIPVDLMTGQVFTIRNHGDEIEGGIPGDLNIQVVIARHPHFKVLDRDLVYDVEIPIIDMLLGTDLEIPHFSGPLKAKIPPLSKVTESFNVRGKGMNSQRGKGDLIIKPQVKIPNSLTKEEEELLMNLKTKENFS
;
A
#
# COMPACT_ATOMS: atom_id res chain seq x y z
N PHE A 1 -46.08 -20.04 -54.76
CA PHE A 1 -45.26 -19.88 -53.56
C PHE A 1 -45.46 -18.49 -53.01
N ARG A 2 -46.14 -18.34 -51.85
CA ARG A 2 -46.27 -17.06 -51.15
C ARG A 2 -44.99 -16.83 -50.35
N GLN A 3 -44.10 -15.95 -50.78
CA GLN A 3 -42.96 -15.51 -49.97
C GLN A 3 -43.48 -14.65 -48.84
N ILE A 4 -43.34 -15.11 -47.60
CA ILE A 4 -43.63 -14.33 -46.39
C ILE A 4 -42.34 -13.57 -46.09
N GLN A 5 -42.27 -12.29 -46.46
CA GLN A 5 -41.23 -11.37 -45.98
C GLN A 5 -41.54 -10.97 -44.55
N ARG A 6 -40.66 -11.31 -43.64
CA ARG A 6 -40.72 -10.82 -42.24
C ARG A 6 -39.97 -9.49 -42.17
N GLU A 7 -40.74 -8.42 -42.05
CA GLU A 7 -40.18 -7.09 -41.80
C GLU A 7 -40.24 -6.79 -40.31
N ASN A 8 -39.20 -6.13 -39.79
CA ASN A 8 -39.21 -5.69 -38.40
C ASN A 8 -40.22 -4.58 -38.21
N CYS A 9 -41.06 -4.71 -37.19
CA CYS A 9 -42.06 -3.70 -36.84
C CYS A 9 -41.39 -2.35 -36.54
N PRO A 10 -41.72 -1.26 -37.24
CA PRO A 10 -41.07 0.05 -37.01
C PRO A 10 -41.33 0.66 -35.63
N GLN A 11 -42.37 0.20 -34.91
CA GLN A 11 -42.73 0.69 -33.57
C GLN A 11 -41.98 -0.03 -32.45
N CYS A 12 -41.73 -1.33 -32.58
CA CYS A 12 -41.06 -2.11 -31.53
C CYS A 12 -39.67 -2.66 -31.93
N ASN A 13 -39.20 -2.42 -33.16
CA ASN A 13 -37.95 -2.93 -33.71
C ASN A 13 -37.71 -4.43 -33.45
N GLY A 14 -38.81 -5.21 -33.42
CA GLY A 14 -38.72 -6.65 -33.20
C GLY A 14 -38.81 -7.10 -31.74
N SER A 15 -38.89 -6.19 -30.77
CA SER A 15 -38.95 -6.52 -29.33
C SER A 15 -40.31 -7.02 -28.86
N GLY A 16 -41.38 -6.81 -29.67
CA GLY A 16 -42.75 -7.19 -29.32
C GLY A 16 -43.40 -6.36 -28.21
N LYS A 17 -42.71 -5.40 -27.63
CA LYS A 17 -43.17 -4.53 -26.54
C LYS A 17 -42.97 -3.07 -26.93
N ILE A 18 -43.94 -2.21 -26.59
CA ILE A 18 -43.91 -0.76 -26.79
C ILE A 18 -43.98 -0.11 -25.41
N ILE A 19 -43.05 0.81 -25.12
CA ILE A 19 -43.08 1.58 -23.89
C ILE A 19 -44.01 2.75 -24.09
N VAL A 20 -45.15 2.71 -23.38
CA VAL A 20 -46.19 3.75 -23.47
C VAL A 20 -45.85 4.94 -22.58
N GLU A 21 -45.33 4.67 -21.38
CA GLU A 21 -44.86 5.69 -20.45
C GLU A 21 -43.38 5.42 -20.08
N PRO A 22 -42.47 6.34 -20.36
CA PRO A 22 -41.06 6.19 -19.99
C PRO A 22 -40.88 6.27 -18.46
N CYS A 23 -40.20 5.30 -17.88
CA CYS A 23 -39.89 5.29 -16.46
C CYS A 23 -38.98 6.45 -16.11
N GLY A 24 -39.37 7.33 -15.17
CA GLY A 24 -38.59 8.51 -14.76
C GLY A 24 -37.22 8.17 -14.10
N ALA A 25 -37.07 6.95 -13.57
CA ALA A 25 -35.86 6.52 -12.89
C ALA A 25 -34.80 5.94 -13.86
N CYS A 26 -35.20 5.18 -14.89
CA CYS A 26 -34.29 4.50 -15.80
C CYS A 26 -34.37 4.99 -17.25
N GLY A 27 -35.25 5.95 -17.56
CA GLY A 27 -35.47 6.41 -18.93
C GLY A 27 -35.87 5.30 -19.91
N SER A 28 -36.56 4.27 -19.42
CA SER A 28 -36.94 3.07 -20.16
C SER A 28 -35.82 2.07 -20.48
N ALA A 29 -34.65 2.26 -19.87
CA ALA A 29 -33.52 1.33 -20.02
C ALA A 29 -33.70 0.00 -19.27
N GLY A 30 -34.72 -0.10 -18.38
CA GLY A 30 -35.01 -1.29 -17.57
C GLY A 30 -34.02 -1.53 -16.41
N GLN A 31 -32.93 -0.76 -16.35
CA GLN A 31 -31.85 -0.92 -15.33
C GLN A 31 -31.48 0.42 -14.75
N ILE A 32 -31.15 0.43 -13.45
CA ILE A 32 -30.66 1.61 -12.73
C ILE A 32 -29.32 1.23 -12.08
N LYS A 33 -28.29 2.06 -12.24
CA LYS A 33 -27.03 1.89 -11.53
C LYS A 33 -27.20 2.30 -10.07
N GLN A 34 -27.02 1.35 -9.16
CA GLN A 34 -27.04 1.59 -7.73
C GLN A 34 -25.69 1.22 -7.12
N PRO A 35 -25.16 2.02 -6.16
CA PRO A 35 -23.99 1.65 -5.43
C PRO A 35 -24.26 0.41 -4.55
N LYS A 36 -23.42 -0.62 -4.68
CA LYS A 36 -23.47 -1.83 -3.87
C LYS A 36 -22.23 -1.91 -3.01
N THR A 37 -22.39 -2.02 -1.70
CA THR A 37 -21.29 -2.20 -0.77
C THR A 37 -20.97 -3.68 -0.65
N VAL A 38 -19.71 -4.04 -0.78
CA VAL A 38 -19.22 -5.40 -0.62
C VAL A 38 -18.17 -5.41 0.47
N ASP A 39 -18.41 -6.17 1.56
CA ASP A 39 -17.44 -6.34 2.62
C ASP A 39 -16.40 -7.39 2.22
N PHE A 40 -15.15 -7.00 2.19
CA PHE A 40 -14.03 -7.87 1.86
C PHE A 40 -13.02 -7.87 2.98
N ARG A 41 -12.74 -9.05 3.54
CA ARG A 41 -11.69 -9.20 4.56
C ARG A 41 -10.35 -9.36 3.86
N ILE A 42 -9.47 -8.40 4.09
CA ILE A 42 -8.09 -8.42 3.57
C ILE A 42 -7.32 -9.55 4.25
N PRO A 43 -6.86 -10.58 3.52
CA PRO A 43 -6.03 -11.63 4.08
C PRO A 43 -4.61 -11.13 4.42
N VAL A 44 -3.88 -11.87 5.23
CA VAL A 44 -2.45 -11.67 5.46
C VAL A 44 -1.64 -12.20 4.26
N ASP A 45 -0.40 -11.76 4.08
CA ASP A 45 0.51 -12.18 2.99
C ASP A 45 0.07 -11.73 1.59
N LEU A 46 -0.38 -10.49 1.48
CA LEU A 46 -0.74 -9.93 0.18
C LEU A 46 0.50 -9.58 -0.65
N MET A 47 0.41 -9.91 -1.93
CA MET A 47 1.39 -9.48 -2.93
C MET A 47 0.76 -8.49 -3.91
N THR A 48 1.54 -7.54 -4.39
CA THR A 48 1.11 -6.66 -5.48
C THR A 48 0.81 -7.49 -6.72
N GLY A 49 -0.34 -7.23 -7.36
CA GLY A 49 -0.82 -7.97 -8.52
C GLY A 49 -1.70 -9.17 -8.19
N GLN A 50 -1.85 -9.54 -6.92
CA GLN A 50 -2.75 -10.60 -6.52
C GLN A 50 -4.20 -10.20 -6.78
N VAL A 51 -4.99 -11.12 -7.35
CA VAL A 51 -6.40 -10.91 -7.68
C VAL A 51 -7.27 -11.83 -6.82
N PHE A 52 -8.29 -11.24 -6.21
CA PHE A 52 -9.34 -11.96 -5.48
C PHE A 52 -10.64 -11.85 -6.24
N THR A 53 -11.31 -12.96 -6.42
CA THR A 53 -12.59 -13.03 -7.12
C THR A 53 -13.70 -13.29 -6.11
N ILE A 54 -14.67 -12.37 -6.05
CA ILE A 54 -15.90 -12.56 -5.26
C ILE A 54 -17.02 -12.92 -6.26
N ARG A 55 -17.50 -14.15 -6.16
CA ARG A 55 -18.51 -14.67 -7.09
C ARG A 55 -19.84 -13.95 -6.92
N ASN A 56 -20.54 -13.74 -8.05
CA ASN A 56 -21.88 -13.14 -8.11
C ASN A 56 -21.98 -11.73 -7.50
N HIS A 57 -20.88 -10.96 -7.45
CA HIS A 57 -20.85 -9.59 -6.93
C HIS A 57 -20.42 -8.56 -8.00
N GLY A 58 -20.30 -8.97 -9.25
CA GLY A 58 -20.09 -8.08 -10.38
C GLY A 58 -21.40 -7.50 -10.92
N ASP A 59 -21.38 -7.10 -12.19
CA ASP A 59 -22.53 -6.50 -12.85
C ASP A 59 -23.69 -7.50 -12.95
N GLU A 60 -24.91 -7.00 -12.69
CA GLU A 60 -26.16 -7.75 -12.79
C GLU A 60 -26.71 -7.65 -14.22
N ILE A 61 -27.12 -8.77 -14.79
CA ILE A 61 -27.73 -8.88 -16.11
C ILE A 61 -29.19 -9.29 -15.92
N GLU A 62 -30.12 -8.63 -16.61
CA GLU A 62 -31.55 -8.94 -16.55
C GLU A 62 -31.80 -10.40 -16.92
N GLY A 63 -32.39 -11.16 -16.00
CA GLY A 63 -32.70 -12.60 -16.18
C GLY A 63 -31.45 -13.51 -16.16
N GLY A 64 -30.25 -13.00 -15.87
CA GLY A 64 -28.99 -13.74 -15.79
C GLY A 64 -28.45 -13.88 -14.38
N ILE A 65 -27.33 -14.61 -14.26
CA ILE A 65 -26.56 -14.71 -13.02
C ILE A 65 -25.61 -13.51 -12.99
N PRO A 66 -25.50 -12.78 -11.85
CA PRO A 66 -24.52 -11.70 -11.71
C PRO A 66 -23.09 -12.15 -12.03
N GLY A 67 -22.31 -11.30 -12.65
CA GLY A 67 -20.90 -11.56 -12.91
C GLY A 67 -20.06 -11.61 -11.63
N ASP A 68 -18.79 -11.91 -11.76
CA ASP A 68 -17.83 -11.94 -10.66
C ASP A 68 -17.17 -10.58 -10.47
N LEU A 69 -16.90 -10.19 -9.22
CA LEU A 69 -16.13 -9.01 -8.88
C LEU A 69 -14.65 -9.41 -8.68
N ASN A 70 -13.77 -8.87 -9.51
CA ASN A 70 -12.34 -9.08 -9.39
C ASN A 70 -11.68 -7.88 -8.68
N ILE A 71 -11.02 -8.15 -7.55
CA ILE A 71 -10.30 -7.15 -6.75
C ILE A 71 -8.81 -7.38 -6.94
N GLN A 72 -8.14 -6.43 -7.57
CA GLN A 72 -6.68 -6.47 -7.72
C GLN A 72 -6.01 -5.67 -6.61
N VAL A 73 -5.05 -6.30 -5.93
CA VAL A 73 -4.27 -5.67 -4.87
C VAL A 73 -3.10 -4.89 -5.46
N VAL A 74 -2.99 -3.63 -5.07
CA VAL A 74 -1.83 -2.78 -5.38
C VAL A 74 -1.29 -2.25 -4.06
N ILE A 75 -0.07 -2.68 -3.69
CA ILE A 75 0.59 -2.20 -2.48
C ILE A 75 1.32 -0.90 -2.81
N ALA A 76 0.90 0.20 -2.19
CA ALA A 76 1.55 1.48 -2.33
C ALA A 76 2.94 1.47 -1.69
N ARG A 77 3.91 2.13 -2.32
CA ARG A 77 5.25 2.31 -1.73
C ARG A 77 5.17 3.28 -0.57
N HIS A 78 5.77 2.89 0.56
CA HIS A 78 5.94 3.78 1.71
C HIS A 78 7.30 4.49 1.63
N PRO A 79 7.42 5.80 1.97
CA PRO A 79 8.68 6.53 1.84
C PRO A 79 9.82 5.95 2.69
N HIS A 80 9.52 5.44 3.88
CA HIS A 80 10.51 4.98 4.85
C HIS A 80 10.53 3.47 5.07
N PHE A 81 9.44 2.75 4.70
CA PHE A 81 9.34 1.31 4.90
C PHE A 81 9.40 0.55 3.59
N LYS A 82 10.21 -0.49 3.59
CA LYS A 82 10.27 -1.49 2.50
C LYS A 82 9.90 -2.84 3.09
N VAL A 83 9.16 -3.64 2.34
CA VAL A 83 8.82 -5.01 2.73
C VAL A 83 9.83 -5.94 2.07
N LEU A 84 10.48 -6.77 2.87
CA LEU A 84 11.38 -7.81 2.42
C LEU A 84 10.86 -9.15 2.96
N ASP A 85 10.15 -9.90 2.11
CA ASP A 85 9.39 -11.09 2.49
C ASP A 85 8.36 -10.76 3.59
N ARG A 86 8.62 -11.13 4.83
CA ARG A 86 7.81 -10.79 6.01
C ARG A 86 8.41 -9.70 6.90
N ASP A 87 9.65 -9.34 6.63
CA ASP A 87 10.34 -8.32 7.42
C ASP A 87 10.06 -6.92 6.88
N LEU A 88 10.00 -5.95 7.79
CA LEU A 88 9.94 -4.54 7.47
C LEU A 88 11.34 -3.95 7.57
N VAL A 89 11.80 -3.33 6.50
CA VAL A 89 13.04 -2.57 6.51
C VAL A 89 12.70 -1.09 6.64
N TYR A 90 13.26 -0.44 7.65
CA TYR A 90 13.12 0.98 7.91
C TYR A 90 14.46 1.68 7.69
N ASP A 91 14.54 2.49 6.63
CA ASP A 91 15.69 3.32 6.35
C ASP A 91 15.52 4.63 7.15
N VAL A 92 16.46 4.95 8.03
CA VAL A 92 16.42 6.15 8.89
C VAL A 92 17.71 6.94 8.78
N GLU A 93 17.59 8.26 8.55
CA GLU A 93 18.73 9.16 8.58
C GLU A 93 19.03 9.58 10.01
N ILE A 94 20.26 9.36 10.45
CA ILE A 94 20.74 9.70 11.80
C ILE A 94 21.93 10.65 11.68
N PRO A 95 21.95 11.78 12.38
CA PRO A 95 23.11 12.66 12.44
C PRO A 95 24.36 11.90 12.87
N ILE A 96 25.52 12.24 12.29
CA ILE A 96 26.78 11.56 12.60
C ILE A 96 27.13 11.61 14.09
N ILE A 97 26.80 12.72 14.76
CA ILE A 97 27.05 12.90 16.19
C ILE A 97 26.22 11.91 17.01
N ASP A 98 24.98 11.70 16.64
CA ASP A 98 24.07 10.75 17.30
C ASP A 98 24.52 9.30 17.11
N MET A 99 25.13 8.99 15.96
CA MET A 99 25.74 7.67 15.74
C MET A 99 26.98 7.44 16.63
N LEU A 100 27.74 8.49 16.90
CA LEU A 100 28.92 8.41 17.76
C LEU A 100 28.56 8.33 19.25
N LEU A 101 27.57 9.12 19.67
CA LEU A 101 27.18 9.23 21.08
C LEU A 101 26.11 8.22 21.48
N GLY A 102 25.42 7.63 20.53
CA GLY A 102 24.22 6.83 20.72
C GLY A 102 22.96 7.68 20.81
N THR A 103 21.83 7.14 20.39
CA THR A 103 20.57 7.86 20.40
C THR A 103 19.38 6.92 20.57
N ASP A 104 18.29 7.43 21.10
CA ASP A 104 17.01 6.75 21.16
C ASP A 104 16.15 7.20 19.97
N LEU A 105 15.82 6.27 19.06
CA LEU A 105 14.97 6.52 17.91
C LEU A 105 13.52 6.22 18.23
N GLU A 106 12.64 7.10 17.80
CA GLU A 106 11.22 6.86 17.78
C GLU A 106 10.77 6.57 16.34
N ILE A 107 10.32 5.34 16.10
CA ILE A 107 9.95 4.85 14.77
C ILE A 107 8.43 4.85 14.67
N PRO A 108 7.83 5.54 13.69
CA PRO A 108 6.41 5.49 13.43
C PRO A 108 6.05 4.11 12.87
N HIS A 109 5.43 3.27 13.68
CA HIS A 109 5.06 1.92 13.29
C HIS A 109 3.53 1.76 13.30
N PHE A 110 2.97 0.89 12.45
CA PHE A 110 1.51 0.67 12.35
C PHE A 110 0.86 0.16 13.65
N SER A 111 1.63 -0.44 14.56
CA SER A 111 1.14 -0.85 15.89
C SER A 111 1.37 0.17 17.00
N GLY A 112 1.71 1.41 16.64
CA GLY A 112 2.09 2.48 17.55
C GLY A 112 3.59 2.78 17.52
N PRO A 113 4.03 3.94 18.01
CA PRO A 113 5.43 4.35 17.99
C PRO A 113 6.32 3.35 18.74
N LEU A 114 7.42 2.95 18.12
CA LEU A 114 8.40 2.05 18.70
C LEU A 114 9.66 2.82 19.08
N LYS A 115 10.19 2.56 20.25
CA LYS A 115 11.48 3.08 20.68
C LYS A 115 12.57 2.05 20.40
N ALA A 116 13.59 2.45 19.66
CA ALA A 116 14.76 1.65 19.38
C ALA A 116 16.00 2.42 19.86
N LYS A 117 16.88 1.75 20.58
CA LYS A 117 18.14 2.35 21.07
C LYS A 117 19.26 2.00 20.12
N ILE A 118 19.94 3.01 19.61
CA ILE A 118 21.18 2.88 18.84
C ILE A 118 22.35 3.03 19.80
N PRO A 119 23.17 2.00 19.97
CA PRO A 119 24.35 2.09 20.82
C PRO A 119 25.36 3.11 20.30
N PRO A 120 26.16 3.72 21.17
CA PRO A 120 27.26 4.58 20.74
C PRO A 120 28.26 3.79 19.90
N LEU A 121 28.95 4.48 18.97
CA LEU A 121 29.94 3.92 18.05
C LEU A 121 29.41 2.82 17.12
N SER A 122 28.10 2.83 16.85
CA SER A 122 27.48 1.89 15.91
C SER A 122 27.99 2.11 14.50
N LYS A 123 28.25 1.00 13.78
CA LYS A 123 28.72 1.08 12.39
C LYS A 123 27.52 1.39 11.47
N VAL A 124 27.77 2.20 10.44
CA VAL A 124 26.76 2.57 9.42
C VAL A 124 26.20 1.34 8.67
N THR A 125 27.02 0.29 8.57
CA THR A 125 26.64 -0.97 7.92
C THR A 125 25.85 -1.92 8.82
N GLU A 126 25.74 -1.60 10.11
CA GLU A 126 25.06 -2.43 11.10
C GLU A 126 23.55 -2.17 11.04
N SER A 127 22.77 -3.23 10.98
CA SER A 127 21.31 -3.16 11.05
C SER A 127 20.82 -3.62 12.42
N PHE A 128 19.80 -2.96 12.94
CA PHE A 128 19.23 -3.27 14.24
C PHE A 128 17.87 -3.95 14.05
N ASN A 129 17.71 -5.13 14.67
CA ASN A 129 16.50 -5.94 14.50
C ASN A 129 15.60 -5.82 15.73
N VAL A 130 14.34 -5.44 15.52
CA VAL A 130 13.28 -5.48 16.54
C VAL A 130 12.36 -6.65 16.24
N ARG A 131 12.46 -7.70 17.05
CA ARG A 131 11.75 -8.97 16.82
C ARG A 131 10.23 -8.82 16.87
N GLY A 132 9.54 -9.51 15.95
CA GLY A 132 8.08 -9.59 15.91
C GLY A 132 7.40 -8.27 15.57
N LYS A 133 8.12 -7.32 14.96
CA LYS A 133 7.59 -6.01 14.53
C LYS A 133 7.57 -5.86 13.00
N GLY A 134 7.72 -6.95 12.27
CA GLY A 134 7.50 -7.01 10.84
C GLY A 134 6.03 -7.27 10.48
N MET A 135 5.81 -7.74 9.25
CA MET A 135 4.49 -8.08 8.73
C MET A 135 3.96 -9.38 9.36
N ASN A 136 2.64 -9.46 9.50
CA ASN A 136 1.99 -10.72 9.83
C ASN A 136 1.95 -11.59 8.58
N SER A 137 2.39 -12.83 8.69
CA SER A 137 2.39 -13.83 7.65
C SER A 137 1.79 -15.14 8.17
N GLN A 138 1.35 -16.02 7.25
CA GLN A 138 0.95 -17.40 7.61
C GLN A 138 2.10 -18.16 8.27
N ARG A 139 3.34 -17.79 7.99
CA ARG A 139 4.55 -18.37 8.57
C ARG A 139 4.98 -17.74 9.90
N GLY A 140 4.16 -16.83 10.44
CA GLY A 140 4.42 -16.08 11.67
C GLY A 140 4.73 -14.60 11.41
N LYS A 141 5.06 -13.88 12.47
CA LYS A 141 5.44 -12.46 12.38
C LYS A 141 6.89 -12.32 11.95
N GLY A 142 7.14 -11.38 11.03
CA GLY A 142 8.49 -10.95 10.67
C GLY A 142 9.09 -9.97 11.70
N ASP A 143 10.28 -9.49 11.43
CA ASP A 143 11.03 -8.54 12.25
C ASP A 143 11.05 -7.16 11.59
N LEU A 144 11.30 -6.12 12.38
CA LEU A 144 11.62 -4.79 11.89
C LEU A 144 13.13 -4.62 11.86
N ILE A 145 13.68 -4.39 10.68
CA ILE A 145 15.10 -4.18 10.43
C ILE A 145 15.33 -2.69 10.23
N ILE A 146 16.03 -2.07 11.17
CA ILE A 146 16.39 -0.64 11.11
C ILE A 146 17.74 -0.54 10.43
N LYS A 147 17.81 0.22 9.33
CA LYS A 147 19.04 0.52 8.60
C LYS A 147 19.40 1.99 8.79
N PRO A 148 20.37 2.32 9.63
CA PRO A 148 20.81 3.69 9.80
C PRO A 148 21.56 4.18 8.56
N GLN A 149 21.26 5.39 8.14
CA GLN A 149 22.00 6.14 7.14
C GLN A 149 22.56 7.37 7.82
N VAL A 150 23.87 7.61 7.69
CA VAL A 150 24.47 8.79 8.31
C VAL A 150 24.09 10.03 7.55
N LYS A 151 23.48 10.96 8.27
CA LYS A 151 23.23 12.30 7.77
C LYS A 151 24.44 13.20 8.06
N ILE A 152 25.09 13.63 7.00
CA ILE A 152 26.19 14.60 7.05
C ILE A 152 25.58 15.99 6.80
N PRO A 153 25.91 17.01 7.61
CA PRO A 153 25.44 18.37 7.37
C PRO A 153 25.98 18.92 6.04
N ASN A 154 25.15 19.70 5.33
CA ASN A 154 25.54 20.30 4.04
C ASN A 154 26.46 21.51 4.18
N SER A 155 26.51 22.13 5.36
CA SER A 155 27.34 23.30 5.69
C SER A 155 27.70 23.26 7.16
N LEU A 156 28.82 23.85 7.49
CA LEU A 156 29.31 24.03 8.86
C LEU A 156 29.51 25.52 9.14
N THR A 157 29.24 25.92 10.34
CA THR A 157 29.65 27.23 10.84
C THR A 157 31.14 27.23 11.20
N LYS A 158 31.75 28.40 11.30
CA LYS A 158 33.17 28.51 11.70
C LYS A 158 33.45 27.86 13.05
N GLU A 159 32.53 28.00 14.00
CA GLU A 159 32.66 27.41 15.33
C GLU A 159 32.61 25.88 15.27
N GLU A 160 31.74 25.30 14.43
CA GLU A 160 31.64 23.86 14.24
C GLU A 160 32.89 23.31 13.55
N GLU A 161 33.46 24.03 12.55
CA GLU A 161 34.69 23.67 11.90
C GLU A 161 35.86 23.61 12.90
N GLU A 162 35.99 24.63 13.78
CA GLU A 162 37.03 24.66 14.81
C GLU A 162 36.88 23.48 15.78
N LEU A 163 35.66 23.16 16.21
CA LEU A 163 35.39 22.02 17.09
C LEU A 163 35.78 20.70 16.42
N LEU A 164 35.43 20.51 15.15
CA LEU A 164 35.78 19.31 14.39
C LEU A 164 37.28 19.21 14.14
N MET A 165 37.98 20.33 13.89
CA MET A 165 39.44 20.35 13.79
C MET A 165 40.10 19.95 15.10
N ASN A 166 39.59 20.43 16.22
CA ASN A 166 40.07 20.03 17.54
C ASN A 166 39.81 18.54 17.81
N LEU A 167 38.70 17.97 17.37
CA LEU A 167 38.44 16.54 17.46
C LEU A 167 39.39 15.71 16.60
N LYS A 168 39.71 16.17 15.39
CA LYS A 168 40.65 15.50 14.47
C LYS A 168 42.04 15.30 15.05
N THR A 169 42.47 16.18 15.99
CA THR A 169 43.78 16.08 16.66
C THR A 169 43.80 15.08 17.82
N LYS A 170 42.63 14.49 18.19
CA LYS A 170 42.57 13.49 19.25
C LYS A 170 42.89 12.10 18.73
N GLU A 171 43.56 11.26 19.55
CA GLU A 171 44.02 9.93 19.19
C GLU A 171 42.95 9.02 18.57
N ASN A 172 41.72 9.11 19.04
CA ASN A 172 40.63 8.28 18.54
C ASN A 172 40.05 8.71 17.19
N PHE A 173 40.48 9.87 16.67
CA PHE A 173 39.97 10.45 15.40
C PHE A 173 41.11 10.73 14.38
N SER A 174 42.32 10.35 14.70
CA SER A 174 43.52 10.49 13.83
C SER A 174 43.75 9.27 12.94
#